data_37322febf2dfa4d8f3a1ef985ac2a018
#
_entry.id   37322febf2dfa4d8f3a1ef985ac2a018
#
_cell.length_a   1.000
_cell.length_b   1.000
_cell.length_c   1.000
_cell.angle_alpha   90.00
_cell.angle_beta   90.00
_cell.angle_gamma   90.00
#
_symmetry.space_group_name_H-M   'P 1'
#
loop_
_entity.id
_entity.type
_entity.pdbx_description
1 polymer ?
#
loop_
_entity_poly.entity_id
_entity_poly.type
_entity_poly.pdbx_seq_one_letter_code
_entity_poly.pdbx_strand_id
1 'polypeptide(L)'
;MSQSVLGDLNLDFSAYVLLFITVCAFMIPVAVVLPPVPVRKSDALLQTHTQAGLRKSKSALGSQYAAEHAPRDGRPPTVQSLLIYPVKSCGAIEVARSRVLPQGLEFDRLFTFAQLKSPFPVSLDATSEAKSQHRWEFVTQRQFPRLATVKVDLWLPDEMKLRKQSMKPTREAFLILRFPWKEHGWRGLLSVTMAKLGGGAAAEPEMEILLPVDFPSAAEIQDKGYKFEDVKIWKEVVTALNMSTELPRELMLHLGVSNKLGLFRIDPSKLREVYRCAPLKDDAGYQPVTGFQDAYPLHMITLNSLQQFSEEVPKDEQLKEIDVRRFRANIILSGVPPYDEETWKKARFKPGKSGLNNDAVFHISCRTVRCKMPNVDPDTGDRHPREPDHSLRTRRDVDKGAPLNGCLGMQLTPLFEVDEAPASNPSSGSGLLGDDNPDDGRSAWVAVGMTVEVEERGEHLYIKQ
;
A
#
# COMPACT_ATOMS: atom_id res chain seq x y z
N MET A 1 34.58 -40.11 -51.80
CA MET A 1 33.92 -41.17 -51.00
C MET A 1 34.07 -40.78 -49.53
N SER A 2 33.07 -40.14 -49.00
CA SER A 2 32.97 -39.84 -47.59
C SER A 2 31.72 -40.60 -47.07
N GLN A 3 31.99 -41.75 -46.45
CA GLN A 3 30.92 -42.54 -45.82
C GLN A 3 30.52 -41.86 -44.51
N SER A 4 29.23 -41.60 -44.38
CA SER A 4 28.52 -41.19 -43.19
C SER A 4 28.65 -42.24 -42.10
N VAL A 5 29.38 -41.91 -41.03
CA VAL A 5 29.48 -42.72 -39.79
C VAL A 5 28.34 -42.35 -38.84
N LEU A 6 27.10 -42.37 -39.29
CA LEU A 6 25.94 -42.39 -38.43
C LEU A 6 25.22 -43.70 -38.72
N GLY A 7 25.79 -44.79 -38.16
CA GLY A 7 25.11 -46.08 -38.12
C GLY A 7 23.81 -45.98 -37.31
N ASP A 8 22.73 -46.60 -37.79
CA ASP A 8 21.48 -46.77 -37.12
C ASP A 8 21.69 -47.33 -35.71
N LEU A 9 21.66 -46.45 -34.69
CA LEU A 9 21.54 -46.82 -33.31
C LEU A 9 20.09 -47.26 -33.07
N ASN A 10 19.78 -48.51 -33.39
CA ASN A 10 18.58 -49.16 -32.91
C ASN A 10 18.67 -49.39 -31.42
N LEU A 11 18.34 -48.35 -30.63
CA LEU A 11 18.32 -48.42 -29.17
C LEU A 11 17.10 -49.25 -28.76
N ASP A 12 17.36 -50.30 -27.99
CA ASP A 12 16.32 -51.11 -27.36
C ASP A 12 15.55 -50.25 -26.33
N PHE A 13 14.30 -50.56 -26.03
CA PHE A 13 13.47 -49.82 -25.06
C PHE A 13 14.18 -49.59 -23.71
N SER A 14 14.92 -50.55 -23.24
CA SER A 14 15.74 -50.42 -22.04
C SER A 14 16.83 -49.34 -22.13
N ALA A 15 17.41 -49.18 -23.32
CA ALA A 15 18.40 -48.12 -23.58
C ALA A 15 17.78 -46.72 -23.59
N TYR A 16 16.56 -46.56 -24.10
CA TYR A 16 15.80 -45.29 -24.01
C TYR A 16 15.42 -44.97 -22.59
N VAL A 17 14.99 -45.94 -21.80
CA VAL A 17 14.71 -45.73 -20.36
C VAL A 17 15.97 -45.34 -19.60
N LEU A 18 17.10 -46.01 -19.84
CA LEU A 18 18.36 -45.65 -19.21
C LEU A 18 18.84 -44.26 -19.60
N LEU A 19 18.75 -43.92 -20.89
CA LEU A 19 19.07 -42.57 -21.37
C LEU A 19 18.22 -41.52 -20.72
N PHE A 20 16.89 -41.75 -20.63
CA PHE A 20 15.99 -40.84 -19.96
C PHE A 20 16.33 -40.64 -18.48
N ILE A 21 16.58 -41.72 -17.76
CA ILE A 21 17.01 -41.67 -16.33
C ILE A 21 18.33 -40.91 -16.20
N THR A 22 19.28 -41.15 -17.08
CA THR A 22 20.56 -40.48 -17.05
C THR A 22 20.44 -38.98 -17.32
N VAL A 23 19.65 -38.61 -18.34
CA VAL A 23 19.36 -37.20 -18.64
C VAL A 23 18.65 -36.53 -17.45
N CYS A 24 17.66 -37.18 -16.86
CA CYS A 24 16.98 -36.65 -15.67
C CYS A 24 17.94 -36.48 -14.50
N ALA A 25 18.81 -37.46 -14.24
CA ALA A 25 19.80 -37.41 -13.18
C ALA A 25 20.80 -36.25 -13.35
N PHE A 26 21.18 -35.91 -14.58
CA PHE A 26 21.99 -34.75 -14.88
C PHE A 26 21.22 -33.44 -14.84
N MET A 27 19.95 -33.41 -15.29
CA MET A 27 19.16 -32.23 -15.34
C MET A 27 18.68 -31.75 -13.95
N ILE A 28 18.48 -32.66 -13.00
CA ILE A 28 18.05 -32.33 -11.65
C ILE A 28 19.08 -31.40 -10.94
N PRO A 29 20.39 -31.74 -10.85
CA PRO A 29 21.39 -30.84 -10.26
C PRO A 29 21.47 -29.50 -10.99
N VAL A 30 21.39 -29.52 -12.32
CA VAL A 30 21.41 -28.28 -13.13
C VAL A 30 20.19 -27.42 -12.80
N ALA A 31 18.98 -28.00 -12.67
CA ALA A 31 17.77 -27.29 -12.32
C ALA A 31 17.78 -26.77 -10.87
N VAL A 32 18.51 -27.41 -9.96
CA VAL A 32 18.70 -26.96 -8.58
C VAL A 32 19.66 -25.78 -8.50
N VAL A 33 20.79 -25.84 -9.24
CA VAL A 33 21.81 -24.77 -9.23
C VAL A 33 21.41 -23.58 -10.11
N LEU A 34 20.73 -23.84 -11.22
CA LEU A 34 20.25 -22.86 -12.18
C LEU A 34 18.73 -23.06 -12.35
N PRO A 35 17.91 -22.67 -11.38
CA PRO A 35 16.50 -22.92 -11.44
C PRO A 35 15.91 -22.29 -12.72
N PRO A 36 15.15 -23.05 -13.52
CA PRO A 36 14.59 -22.58 -14.79
C PRO A 36 13.54 -21.50 -14.58
N VAL A 37 12.98 -21.42 -13.36
CA VAL A 37 12.04 -20.38 -12.92
C VAL A 37 12.68 -19.65 -11.73
N PRO A 38 12.64 -18.32 -11.67
CA PRO A 38 13.15 -17.57 -10.53
C PRO A 38 12.55 -18.07 -9.21
N VAL A 39 13.40 -18.34 -8.22
CA VAL A 39 12.94 -18.70 -6.87
C VAL A 39 12.19 -17.50 -6.29
N ARG A 40 10.99 -17.73 -5.80
CA ARG A 40 10.19 -16.68 -5.17
C ARG A 40 10.82 -16.31 -3.83
N LYS A 41 11.02 -15.00 -3.63
CA LYS A 41 11.53 -14.49 -2.35
C LYS A 41 10.56 -14.76 -1.19
N SER A 42 9.27 -14.78 -1.49
CA SER A 42 8.21 -15.17 -0.56
C SER A 42 8.38 -16.59 0.00
N ASP A 43 8.88 -17.54 -0.81
CA ASP A 43 9.06 -18.93 -0.35
C ASP A 43 10.13 -19.03 0.77
N ALA A 44 11.14 -18.21 0.73
CA ALA A 44 12.16 -18.14 1.78
C ALA A 44 11.57 -17.60 3.10
N LEU A 45 10.65 -16.62 3.03
CA LEU A 45 10.01 -16.04 4.19
C LEU A 45 8.96 -16.96 4.83
N LEU A 46 8.35 -17.89 4.08
CA LEU A 46 7.34 -18.82 4.60
C LEU A 46 7.81 -19.62 5.83
N GLN A 47 9.11 -19.85 5.93
CA GLN A 47 9.69 -20.63 7.02
C GLN A 47 9.83 -19.86 8.34
N THR A 48 9.96 -18.54 8.27
CA THR A 48 10.28 -17.70 9.43
C THR A 48 9.24 -16.61 9.69
N HIS A 49 8.45 -16.25 8.67
CA HIS A 49 7.49 -15.15 8.71
C HIS A 49 6.09 -15.63 8.37
N THR A 50 5.12 -14.80 8.72
CA THR A 50 3.71 -14.95 8.33
C THR A 50 3.27 -13.70 7.58
N GLN A 51 2.59 -13.91 6.45
CA GLN A 51 2.02 -12.83 5.66
C GLN A 51 0.90 -12.16 6.46
N ALA A 52 1.02 -10.85 6.68
CA ALA A 52 0.00 -10.04 7.32
C ALA A 52 -1.14 -9.73 6.34
N GLY A 53 -2.32 -9.49 6.90
CA GLY A 53 -3.51 -9.16 6.15
C GLY A 53 -4.58 -10.25 6.17
N LEU A 54 -5.78 -9.87 5.77
CA LEU A 54 -6.91 -10.78 5.69
C LEU A 54 -6.83 -11.61 4.41
N ARG A 55 -7.14 -12.89 4.51
CA ARG A 55 -7.34 -13.74 3.32
C ARG A 55 -8.56 -13.24 2.55
N LYS A 56 -8.56 -13.38 1.22
CA LYS A 56 -9.70 -12.97 0.37
C LYS A 56 -11.06 -13.50 0.84
N SER A 57 -11.09 -14.71 1.39
CA SER A 57 -12.31 -15.31 1.95
C SER A 57 -12.84 -14.65 3.23
N LYS A 58 -12.02 -13.81 3.88
CA LYS A 58 -12.36 -13.05 5.08
C LYS A 58 -12.46 -11.54 4.81
N SER A 59 -12.25 -11.12 3.58
CA SER A 59 -12.38 -9.72 3.18
C SER A 59 -13.83 -9.26 3.30
N ALA A 60 -14.02 -8.11 3.93
CA ALA A 60 -15.32 -7.46 4.02
C ALA A 60 -15.65 -6.60 2.78
N LEU A 61 -14.68 -6.42 1.86
CA LEU A 61 -14.84 -5.55 0.69
C LEU A 61 -15.75 -6.17 -0.38
N GLY A 62 -15.88 -7.50 -0.42
CA GLY A 62 -16.75 -8.20 -1.36
C GLY A 62 -18.24 -7.91 -1.17
N SER A 63 -18.64 -7.45 0.03
CA SER A 63 -20.03 -7.12 0.38
C SER A 63 -20.30 -5.62 0.46
N GLN A 64 -19.46 -4.76 -0.11
CA GLN A 64 -19.54 -3.30 0.04
C GLN A 64 -20.91 -2.68 -0.35
N TYR A 65 -21.71 -3.37 -1.15
CA TYR A 65 -23.05 -2.97 -1.56
C TYR A 65 -24.19 -3.73 -0.84
N ALA A 66 -23.86 -4.54 0.17
CA ALA A 66 -24.86 -5.31 0.89
C ALA A 66 -25.76 -4.41 1.73
N ALA A 67 -27.05 -4.75 1.80
CA ALA A 67 -28.05 -4.01 2.58
C ALA A 67 -27.78 -4.00 4.10
N GLU A 68 -26.90 -4.87 4.59
CA GLU A 68 -26.50 -4.91 6.00
C GLU A 68 -25.71 -3.68 6.44
N HIS A 69 -25.10 -2.93 5.49
CA HIS A 69 -24.36 -1.70 5.76
C HIS A 69 -25.26 -0.48 5.92
N ALA A 70 -26.55 -0.59 5.61
CA ALA A 70 -27.48 0.50 5.80
C ALA A 70 -27.56 0.90 7.28
N PRO A 71 -27.71 2.21 7.57
CA PRO A 71 -27.91 2.69 8.93
C PRO A 71 -29.19 2.08 9.52
N ARG A 72 -29.16 1.76 10.81
CA ARG A 72 -30.29 1.18 11.54
C ARG A 72 -30.42 1.90 12.88
N ASP A 73 -31.67 2.22 13.25
CA ASP A 73 -31.96 2.87 14.53
C ASP A 73 -31.39 2.04 15.70
N GLY A 74 -30.76 2.72 16.64
CA GLY A 74 -30.18 2.13 17.83
C GLY A 74 -28.87 1.31 17.59
N ARG A 75 -28.37 1.27 16.36
CA ARG A 75 -27.11 0.59 16.04
C ARG A 75 -26.04 1.64 15.66
N PRO A 76 -24.96 1.77 16.44
CA PRO A 76 -23.89 2.71 16.12
C PRO A 76 -23.16 2.31 14.84
N PRO A 77 -22.56 3.26 14.11
CA PRO A 77 -21.64 2.98 13.02
C PRO A 77 -20.51 2.09 13.46
N THR A 78 -19.97 1.28 12.55
CA THR A 78 -18.88 0.34 12.84
C THR A 78 -17.78 0.40 11.81
N VAL A 79 -16.56 0.08 12.25
CA VAL A 79 -15.42 -0.12 11.35
C VAL A 79 -15.64 -1.43 10.59
N GLN A 80 -15.85 -1.32 9.28
CA GLN A 80 -16.13 -2.44 8.39
C GLN A 80 -14.85 -3.07 7.84
N SER A 81 -13.90 -2.24 7.45
CA SER A 81 -12.61 -2.68 6.92
C SER A 81 -11.52 -1.66 7.19
N LEU A 82 -10.29 -2.14 7.30
CA LEU A 82 -9.09 -1.33 7.44
C LEU A 82 -8.11 -1.67 6.32
N LEU A 83 -7.60 -0.64 5.65
CA LEU A 83 -6.65 -0.78 4.56
C LEU A 83 -5.37 -0.01 4.86
N ILE A 84 -4.24 -0.67 4.72
CA ILE A 84 -2.92 -0.03 4.70
C ILE A 84 -2.32 -0.11 3.30
N TYR A 85 -1.54 0.89 2.95
CA TYR A 85 -0.89 1.03 1.66
C TYR A 85 0.61 1.28 1.87
N PRO A 86 1.43 0.27 2.18
CA PRO A 86 2.82 0.48 2.55
C PRO A 86 3.63 1.25 1.50
N VAL A 87 3.25 1.09 0.23
CA VAL A 87 3.84 1.83 -0.89
C VAL A 87 2.79 2.74 -1.52
N LYS A 88 3.09 4.03 -1.59
CA LYS A 88 2.18 5.02 -2.20
C LYS A 88 1.79 4.61 -3.61
N SER A 89 0.50 4.67 -3.92
CA SER A 89 -0.08 4.33 -5.22
C SER A 89 -0.05 2.85 -5.63
N CYS A 90 0.47 1.94 -4.80
CA CYS A 90 0.42 0.49 -5.03
C CYS A 90 -0.80 -0.16 -4.36
N GLY A 91 -0.90 -1.48 -4.44
CA GLY A 91 -1.97 -2.28 -3.88
C GLY A 91 -2.17 -2.07 -2.38
N ALA A 92 -3.38 -2.33 -1.91
CA ALA A 92 -3.75 -2.28 -0.50
C ALA A 92 -3.51 -3.63 0.18
N ILE A 93 -3.30 -3.59 1.49
CA ILE A 93 -3.38 -4.75 2.38
C ILE A 93 -4.57 -4.51 3.32
N GLU A 94 -5.56 -5.39 3.29
CA GLU A 94 -6.68 -5.36 4.22
C GLU A 94 -6.26 -6.04 5.53
N VAL A 95 -6.43 -5.35 6.66
CA VAL A 95 -6.02 -5.83 7.98
C VAL A 95 -7.19 -5.87 8.95
N ALA A 96 -7.17 -6.81 9.91
CA ALA A 96 -8.21 -6.89 10.94
C ALA A 96 -8.05 -5.79 11.99
N ARG A 97 -6.81 -5.37 12.26
CA ARG A 97 -6.46 -4.31 13.21
C ARG A 97 -5.15 -3.66 12.80
N SER A 98 -4.95 -2.43 13.21
CA SER A 98 -3.70 -1.70 13.00
C SER A 98 -3.43 -0.78 14.18
N ARG A 99 -2.18 -0.56 14.48
CA ARG A 99 -1.74 0.47 15.41
C ARG A 99 -1.93 1.84 14.74
N VAL A 100 -2.38 2.81 15.50
CA VAL A 100 -2.54 4.21 15.09
C VAL A 100 -1.38 4.98 15.67
N LEU A 101 -0.61 5.62 14.82
CA LEU A 101 0.55 6.43 15.15
C LEU A 101 0.28 7.90 14.79
N PRO A 102 1.07 8.87 15.23
CA PRO A 102 0.92 10.29 14.84
C PRO A 102 0.81 10.52 13.33
N GLN A 103 1.53 9.73 12.53
CA GLN A 103 1.58 9.82 11.07
C GLN A 103 0.53 8.96 10.34
N GLY A 104 -0.35 8.24 11.05
CA GLY A 104 -1.38 7.38 10.46
C GLY A 104 -1.35 5.93 10.93
N LEU A 105 -1.87 4.99 10.13
CA LEU A 105 -1.77 3.57 10.47
C LEU A 105 -0.34 3.07 10.32
N GLU A 106 0.03 2.14 11.20
CA GLU A 106 1.31 1.45 11.14
C GLU A 106 1.51 0.82 9.76
N PHE A 107 2.70 0.90 9.21
CA PHE A 107 3.09 0.46 7.87
C PHE A 107 2.43 1.20 6.69
N ASP A 108 1.65 2.26 6.93
CA ASP A 108 0.98 2.99 5.87
C ASP A 108 1.91 4.02 5.20
N ARG A 109 2.02 3.99 3.86
CA ARG A 109 2.80 4.92 3.02
C ARG A 109 4.25 5.12 3.47
N LEU A 110 4.92 4.04 3.86
CA LEU A 110 6.34 4.04 4.22
C LEU A 110 7.24 4.34 3.02
N PHE A 111 6.81 3.92 1.84
CA PHE A 111 7.56 4.07 0.60
C PHE A 111 6.78 4.85 -0.46
N THR A 112 7.53 5.49 -1.35
CA THR A 112 6.99 6.09 -2.57
C THR A 112 7.92 5.83 -3.75
N PHE A 113 7.35 5.69 -4.93
CA PHE A 113 8.10 5.77 -6.17
C PHE A 113 8.23 7.22 -6.60
N ALA A 114 9.37 7.54 -7.23
CA ALA A 114 9.61 8.83 -7.85
C ALA A 114 10.33 8.65 -9.20
N GLN A 115 10.17 9.59 -10.09
CA GLN A 115 10.94 9.65 -11.33
C GLN A 115 11.89 10.85 -11.31
N LEU A 116 13.09 10.67 -11.86
CA LEU A 116 14.04 11.75 -12.02
C LEU A 116 13.65 12.59 -13.23
N LYS A 117 13.19 13.80 -12.98
CA LYS A 117 12.77 14.74 -14.03
C LYS A 117 13.86 15.77 -14.30
N SER A 118 14.12 16.01 -15.58
CA SER A 118 14.88 17.15 -16.03
C SER A 118 14.01 18.42 -16.00
N PRO A 119 14.60 19.59 -15.78
CA PRO A 119 13.88 20.85 -15.92
C PRO A 119 13.46 21.01 -17.39
N PHE A 120 12.14 21.09 -17.66
CA PHE A 120 11.63 21.31 -19.00
C PHE A 120 10.34 22.16 -18.94
N PRO A 121 10.16 23.13 -19.84
CA PRO A 121 11.07 23.64 -20.86
C PRO A 121 12.26 24.38 -20.24
N VAL A 122 13.44 24.19 -20.81
CA VAL A 122 14.64 24.98 -20.45
C VAL A 122 14.62 26.28 -21.24
N SER A 123 14.65 27.41 -20.54
CA SER A 123 14.82 28.71 -21.21
C SER A 123 16.13 28.74 -22.01
N LEU A 124 16.13 29.38 -23.17
CA LEU A 124 17.34 29.56 -23.98
C LEU A 124 18.46 30.24 -23.18
N ASP A 125 18.08 31.15 -22.28
CA ASP A 125 18.98 31.94 -21.44
C ASP A 125 19.33 31.24 -20.12
N ALA A 126 18.86 29.99 -19.91
CA ALA A 126 19.18 29.26 -18.70
C ALA A 126 20.67 28.93 -18.61
N THR A 127 21.25 29.08 -17.42
CA THR A 127 22.64 28.72 -17.16
C THR A 127 22.82 27.19 -17.32
N SER A 128 24.05 26.74 -17.57
CA SER A 128 24.39 25.32 -17.66
C SER A 128 24.00 24.55 -16.40
N GLU A 129 24.08 25.17 -15.24
CA GLU A 129 23.66 24.61 -13.94
C GLU A 129 22.16 24.43 -13.88
N ALA A 130 21.35 25.40 -14.32
CA ALA A 130 19.90 25.26 -14.39
C ALA A 130 19.46 24.16 -15.38
N LYS A 131 20.20 23.97 -16.48
CA LYS A 131 19.97 22.90 -17.45
C LYS A 131 20.28 21.50 -16.91
N SER A 132 21.16 21.38 -15.93
CA SER A 132 21.56 20.11 -15.31
C SER A 132 20.78 19.77 -14.03
N GLN A 133 19.94 20.64 -13.52
CA GLN A 133 19.14 20.41 -12.32
C GLN A 133 18.07 19.36 -12.56
N HIS A 134 18.40 18.11 -12.24
CA HIS A 134 17.44 17.02 -12.16
C HIS A 134 16.82 16.98 -10.76
N ARG A 135 15.53 16.67 -10.68
CA ARG A 135 14.85 16.52 -9.39
C ARG A 135 13.99 15.25 -9.37
N TRP A 136 13.93 14.61 -8.23
CA TRP A 136 12.98 13.55 -7.99
C TRP A 136 11.58 14.12 -7.78
N GLU A 137 10.63 13.65 -8.54
CA GLU A 137 9.21 13.92 -8.33
C GLU A 137 8.46 12.60 -8.14
N PHE A 138 7.66 12.54 -7.08
CA PHE A 138 6.85 11.36 -6.80
C PHE A 138 5.92 11.02 -7.97
N VAL A 139 5.65 9.73 -8.13
CA VAL A 139 4.73 9.23 -9.15
C VAL A 139 3.48 8.63 -8.51
N THR A 140 2.37 8.73 -9.22
CA THR A 140 1.08 8.23 -8.75
C THR A 140 0.34 7.47 -9.86
N GLN A 141 -0.71 6.73 -9.49
CA GLN A 141 -1.61 6.08 -10.44
C GLN A 141 -2.21 7.06 -11.48
N ARG A 142 -2.25 8.37 -11.18
CA ARG A 142 -2.69 9.38 -12.15
C ARG A 142 -1.75 9.50 -13.35
N GLN A 143 -0.47 9.26 -13.17
CA GLN A 143 0.54 9.30 -14.23
C GLN A 143 0.78 7.89 -14.77
N PHE A 144 0.93 6.93 -13.88
CA PHE A 144 1.24 5.54 -14.17
C PHE A 144 0.19 4.61 -13.56
N PRO A 145 -0.94 4.37 -14.26
CA PRO A 145 -2.05 3.60 -13.70
C PRO A 145 -1.67 2.17 -13.29
N ARG A 146 -0.70 1.57 -13.98
CA ARG A 146 -0.19 0.23 -13.66
C ARG A 146 0.46 0.11 -12.28
N LEU A 147 0.71 1.23 -11.57
CA LEU A 147 1.07 1.17 -10.15
C LEU A 147 -0.01 0.46 -9.32
N ALA A 148 -1.29 0.52 -9.73
CA ALA A 148 -2.38 -0.19 -9.07
C ALA A 148 -2.18 -1.70 -9.08
N THR A 149 -1.57 -2.25 -10.14
CA THR A 149 -1.33 -3.70 -10.29
C THR A 149 -0.10 -4.20 -9.53
N VAL A 150 0.70 -3.30 -8.95
CA VAL A 150 1.81 -3.69 -8.07
C VAL A 150 1.21 -4.13 -6.73
N LYS A 151 1.16 -5.44 -6.51
CA LYS A 151 0.70 -6.04 -5.26
C LYS A 151 1.75 -5.85 -4.18
N VAL A 152 1.30 -5.66 -2.96
CA VAL A 152 2.16 -5.45 -1.79
C VAL A 152 1.78 -6.46 -0.73
N ASP A 153 2.76 -7.24 -0.28
CA ASP A 153 2.60 -8.18 0.84
C ASP A 153 3.51 -7.76 1.98
N LEU A 154 2.96 -7.72 3.17
CA LEU A 154 3.70 -7.48 4.42
C LEU A 154 3.96 -8.82 5.11
N TRP A 155 5.21 -9.08 5.42
CA TRP A 155 5.66 -10.30 6.09
C TRP A 155 6.22 -9.94 7.45
N LEU A 156 5.57 -10.45 8.50
CA LEU A 156 5.94 -10.22 9.88
C LEU A 156 6.61 -11.46 10.48
N PRO A 157 7.61 -11.32 11.34
CA PRO A 157 8.26 -12.44 11.98
C PRO A 157 7.26 -13.28 12.79
N ASP A 158 7.39 -14.59 12.73
CA ASP A 158 6.53 -15.53 13.43
C ASP A 158 7.37 -16.30 14.46
N GLU A 159 7.21 -15.95 15.73
CA GLU A 159 7.97 -16.56 16.80
C GLU A 159 7.82 -18.07 16.88
N MET A 160 6.64 -18.62 16.57
CA MET A 160 6.43 -20.07 16.60
C MET A 160 7.22 -20.78 15.50
N LYS A 161 7.29 -20.17 14.31
CA LYS A 161 8.08 -20.70 13.20
C LYS A 161 9.59 -20.60 13.49
N LEU A 162 10.04 -19.47 14.03
CA LEU A 162 11.44 -19.24 14.41
C LEU A 162 11.89 -20.26 15.47
N ARG A 163 11.09 -20.48 16.52
CA ARG A 163 11.36 -21.49 17.56
C ARG A 163 11.46 -22.91 17.00
N LYS A 164 10.57 -23.29 16.06
CA LYS A 164 10.60 -24.60 15.41
C LYS A 164 11.90 -24.85 14.62
N GLN A 165 12.51 -23.79 14.10
CA GLN A 165 13.75 -23.87 13.33
C GLN A 165 15.00 -23.62 14.18
N SER A 166 14.86 -23.50 15.50
CA SER A 166 15.97 -23.17 16.42
C SER A 166 16.70 -21.87 16.03
N MET A 167 16.00 -20.96 15.37
CA MET A 167 16.53 -19.66 14.99
C MET A 167 16.35 -18.64 16.13
N LYS A 168 17.26 -17.69 16.19
CA LYS A 168 17.13 -16.58 17.15
C LYS A 168 15.90 -15.75 16.80
N PRO A 169 15.21 -15.19 17.81
CA PRO A 169 14.15 -14.21 17.56
C PRO A 169 14.67 -13.08 16.67
N THR A 170 13.96 -12.79 15.61
CA THR A 170 14.17 -11.60 14.78
C THR A 170 12.95 -10.73 14.84
N ARG A 171 13.14 -9.41 14.73
CA ARG A 171 12.06 -8.43 14.61
C ARG A 171 11.95 -7.89 13.19
N GLU A 172 12.84 -8.31 12.31
CA GLU A 172 12.87 -7.84 10.94
C GLU A 172 11.56 -8.20 10.22
N ALA A 173 10.90 -7.19 9.70
CA ALA A 173 9.72 -7.35 8.84
C ALA A 173 10.09 -7.00 7.40
N PHE A 174 9.37 -7.60 6.45
CA PHE A 174 9.65 -7.42 5.03
C PHE A 174 8.39 -7.06 4.24
N LEU A 175 8.58 -6.23 3.21
CA LEU A 175 7.60 -6.04 2.15
C LEU A 175 8.05 -6.80 0.91
N ILE A 176 7.11 -7.49 0.28
CA ILE A 176 7.30 -8.05 -1.06
C ILE A 176 6.40 -7.29 -2.02
N LEU A 177 7.01 -6.66 -3.01
CA LEU A 177 6.30 -6.06 -4.13
C LEU A 177 6.24 -7.08 -5.26
N ARG A 178 5.04 -7.37 -5.76
CA ARG A 178 4.83 -8.30 -6.88
C ARG A 178 4.15 -7.60 -8.03
N PHE A 179 4.64 -7.82 -9.23
CA PHE A 179 4.05 -7.28 -10.44
C PHE A 179 4.12 -8.30 -11.59
N PRO A 180 3.14 -8.29 -12.51
CA PRO A 180 3.14 -9.19 -13.64
C PRO A 180 4.38 -8.98 -14.51
N TRP A 181 5.12 -10.05 -14.75
CA TRP A 181 6.30 -10.01 -15.61
C TRP A 181 6.53 -11.36 -16.29
N LYS A 182 6.67 -11.31 -17.60
CA LYS A 182 6.95 -12.47 -18.43
C LYS A 182 8.34 -12.34 -19.06
N GLU A 183 9.23 -13.26 -18.74
CA GLU A 183 10.54 -13.34 -19.39
C GLU A 183 10.41 -13.70 -20.89
N HIS A 184 11.43 -13.35 -21.65
CA HIS A 184 11.49 -13.72 -23.07
C HIS A 184 12.01 -15.15 -23.27
N GLY A 185 11.61 -15.77 -24.38
CA GLY A 185 12.08 -17.09 -24.78
C GLY A 185 11.45 -18.25 -23.98
N TRP A 186 12.14 -19.40 -23.97
CA TRP A 186 11.63 -20.63 -23.35
C TRP A 186 11.41 -20.54 -21.85
N ARG A 187 12.19 -19.72 -21.14
CA ARG A 187 11.99 -19.46 -19.70
C ARG A 187 10.66 -18.79 -19.43
N GLY A 188 10.27 -17.84 -20.30
CA GLY A 188 8.96 -17.20 -20.20
C GLY A 188 7.80 -18.17 -20.46
N LEU A 189 7.95 -19.12 -21.39
CA LEU A 189 6.96 -20.16 -21.62
C LEU A 189 6.83 -21.08 -20.39
N LEU A 190 7.96 -21.47 -19.81
CA LEU A 190 7.97 -22.31 -18.63
C LEU A 190 7.37 -21.58 -17.40
N SER A 191 7.70 -20.31 -17.20
CA SER A 191 7.14 -19.52 -16.08
C SER A 191 5.63 -19.35 -16.22
N VAL A 192 5.11 -19.12 -17.43
CA VAL A 192 3.65 -19.06 -17.70
C VAL A 192 2.99 -20.40 -17.40
N THR A 193 3.59 -21.51 -17.83
CA THR A 193 3.05 -22.86 -17.60
C THR A 193 3.01 -23.16 -16.10
N MET A 194 4.09 -22.88 -15.37
CA MET A 194 4.14 -23.07 -13.92
C MET A 194 3.15 -22.18 -13.17
N ALA A 195 3.01 -20.91 -13.58
CA ALA A 195 2.01 -20.02 -13.00
C ALA A 195 0.59 -20.55 -13.16
N LYS A 196 0.25 -21.03 -14.36
CA LYS A 196 -1.07 -21.61 -14.65
C LYS A 196 -1.33 -22.94 -13.92
N LEU A 197 -0.32 -23.78 -13.76
CA LEU A 197 -0.44 -25.03 -13.01
C LEU A 197 -0.64 -24.77 -11.50
N GLY A 198 0.01 -23.75 -10.94
CA GLY A 198 -0.10 -23.43 -9.51
C GLY A 198 -1.27 -22.53 -9.14
N GLY A 199 -1.68 -21.61 -10.04
CA GLY A 199 -2.67 -20.55 -9.76
C GLY A 199 -3.93 -20.59 -10.62
N GLY A 200 -4.06 -21.59 -11.52
CA GLY A 200 -5.18 -21.69 -12.44
C GLY A 200 -4.98 -20.96 -13.78
N ALA A 201 -5.93 -21.13 -14.71
CA ALA A 201 -5.79 -20.69 -16.10
C ALA A 201 -5.53 -19.18 -16.30
N ALA A 202 -5.98 -18.34 -15.35
CA ALA A 202 -5.82 -16.89 -15.37
C ALA A 202 -4.54 -16.41 -14.66
N ALA A 203 -3.75 -17.30 -14.06
CA ALA A 203 -2.54 -16.89 -13.33
C ALA A 203 -1.44 -16.50 -14.31
N GLU A 204 -0.80 -15.37 -14.01
CA GLU A 204 0.35 -14.85 -14.73
C GLU A 204 1.62 -14.96 -13.89
N PRO A 205 2.81 -15.12 -14.50
CA PRO A 205 4.06 -15.08 -13.75
C PRO A 205 4.29 -13.68 -13.19
N GLU A 206 4.77 -13.64 -11.95
CA GLU A 206 5.06 -12.40 -11.23
C GLU A 206 6.54 -12.33 -10.87
N MET A 207 7.09 -11.11 -10.88
CA MET A 207 8.41 -10.82 -10.33
C MET A 207 8.25 -10.23 -8.94
N GLU A 208 9.15 -10.61 -8.03
CA GLU A 208 9.14 -10.20 -6.62
C GLU A 208 10.35 -9.31 -6.28
N ILE A 209 10.09 -8.22 -5.57
CA ILE A 209 11.10 -7.33 -4.97
C ILE A 209 10.94 -7.41 -3.46
N LEU A 210 12.00 -7.75 -2.74
CA LEU A 210 12.03 -7.81 -1.28
C LEU A 210 12.60 -6.50 -0.74
N LEU A 211 11.90 -5.87 0.21
CA LEU A 211 12.29 -4.62 0.86
C LEU A 211 12.21 -4.79 2.38
N PRO A 212 13.18 -4.27 3.16
CA PRO A 212 13.05 -4.21 4.61
C PRO A 212 11.97 -3.19 4.98
N VAL A 213 11.19 -3.49 6.03
CA VAL A 213 10.21 -2.56 6.60
C VAL A 213 10.90 -1.59 7.55
N ASP A 214 11.81 -2.11 8.37
CA ASP A 214 12.57 -1.30 9.31
C ASP A 214 13.46 -0.29 8.58
N PHE A 215 13.71 0.84 9.22
CA PHE A 215 14.60 1.84 8.63
C PHE A 215 16.03 1.32 8.70
N PRO A 216 16.77 1.25 7.56
CA PRO A 216 18.09 0.67 7.54
C PRO A 216 19.07 1.41 8.45
N SER A 217 19.96 0.65 9.10
CA SER A 217 21.05 1.19 9.89
C SER A 217 22.06 1.96 9.03
N ALA A 218 22.86 2.82 9.65
CA ALA A 218 23.90 3.58 8.92
C ALA A 218 24.90 2.67 8.17
N ALA A 219 25.19 1.50 8.74
CA ALA A 219 26.08 0.51 8.10
C ALA A 219 25.42 -0.10 6.85
N GLU A 220 24.14 -0.46 6.94
CA GLU A 220 23.38 -0.99 5.79
C GLU A 220 23.19 0.05 4.69
N ILE A 221 22.94 1.32 5.07
CA ILE A 221 22.82 2.43 4.11
C ILE A 221 24.13 2.54 3.31
N GLN A 222 25.26 2.45 3.97
CA GLN A 222 26.57 2.51 3.31
C GLN A 222 26.83 1.28 2.44
N ASP A 223 26.60 0.08 2.95
CA ASP A 223 26.84 -1.19 2.25
C ASP A 223 25.97 -1.32 0.99
N LYS A 224 24.69 -0.97 1.08
CA LYS A 224 23.72 -0.98 -0.01
C LYS A 224 23.87 0.20 -0.99
N GLY A 225 24.66 1.19 -0.64
CA GLY A 225 24.83 2.40 -1.44
C GLY A 225 23.58 3.29 -1.50
N TYR A 226 22.73 3.22 -0.48
CA TYR A 226 21.56 4.12 -0.37
C TYR A 226 22.02 5.55 -0.08
N LYS A 227 21.21 6.52 -0.48
CA LYS A 227 21.51 7.94 -0.30
C LYS A 227 20.27 8.71 0.13
N PHE A 228 20.46 9.70 1.00
CA PHE A 228 19.41 10.66 1.26
C PHE A 228 19.33 11.65 0.10
N GLU A 229 18.15 11.77 -0.48
CA GLU A 229 17.88 12.69 -1.60
C GLU A 229 16.51 13.34 -1.42
N ASP A 230 16.36 14.51 -1.99
CA ASP A 230 15.13 15.28 -1.93
C ASP A 230 14.12 14.81 -2.97
N VAL A 231 12.90 14.52 -2.49
CA VAL A 231 11.76 14.14 -3.33
C VAL A 231 10.68 15.20 -3.23
N LYS A 232 10.25 15.71 -4.37
CA LYS A 232 9.13 16.65 -4.43
C LYS A 232 7.81 15.88 -4.38
N ILE A 233 7.00 16.17 -3.35
CA ILE A 233 5.64 15.68 -3.16
C ILE A 233 4.69 16.86 -3.23
N TRP A 234 3.93 16.99 -4.30
CA TRP A 234 3.11 18.18 -4.59
C TRP A 234 3.94 19.48 -4.59
N LYS A 235 3.75 20.33 -3.58
CA LYS A 235 4.49 21.57 -3.39
C LYS A 235 5.64 21.47 -2.41
N GLU A 236 5.70 20.38 -1.64
CA GLU A 236 6.68 20.17 -0.58
C GLU A 236 7.86 19.35 -1.09
N VAL A 237 9.00 19.56 -0.47
CA VAL A 237 10.22 18.78 -0.69
C VAL A 237 10.50 18.00 0.59
N VAL A 238 10.71 16.70 0.45
CA VAL A 238 10.97 15.78 1.57
C VAL A 238 12.30 15.10 1.33
N THR A 239 13.20 15.20 2.28
CA THR A 239 14.44 14.40 2.26
C THR A 239 14.11 12.98 2.71
N ALA A 240 14.35 12.01 1.83
CA ALA A 240 14.05 10.61 2.05
C ALA A 240 15.19 9.70 1.59
N LEU A 241 15.22 8.46 2.08
CA LEU A 241 16.24 7.50 1.73
C LEU A 241 15.95 6.89 0.36
N ASN A 242 16.82 7.15 -0.61
CA ASN A 242 16.74 6.59 -1.94
C ASN A 242 17.30 5.16 -1.94
N MET A 243 16.43 4.19 -2.16
CA MET A 243 16.71 2.76 -2.23
C MET A 243 16.56 2.23 -3.67
N SER A 244 16.82 3.04 -4.68
CA SER A 244 16.63 2.69 -6.09
C SER A 244 17.48 1.50 -6.56
N THR A 245 18.53 1.16 -5.83
CA THR A 245 19.37 -0.03 -6.09
C THR A 245 18.58 -1.34 -5.95
N GLU A 246 17.47 -1.35 -5.21
CA GLU A 246 16.61 -2.51 -5.06
C GLU A 246 15.65 -2.72 -6.26
N LEU A 247 15.53 -1.73 -7.15
CA LEU A 247 14.57 -1.79 -8.24
C LEU A 247 15.14 -2.50 -9.48
N PRO A 248 14.49 -3.56 -9.95
CA PRO A 248 14.82 -4.18 -11.23
C PRO A 248 14.32 -3.31 -12.40
N ARG A 249 15.03 -3.39 -13.54
CA ARG A 249 14.64 -2.67 -14.75
C ARG A 249 13.25 -3.05 -15.26
N GLU A 250 12.85 -4.28 -15.02
CA GLU A 250 11.58 -4.87 -15.41
C GLU A 250 10.38 -4.10 -14.82
N LEU A 251 10.50 -3.59 -13.59
CA LEU A 251 9.47 -2.76 -12.99
C LEU A 251 9.27 -1.45 -13.76
N MET A 252 10.34 -0.81 -14.19
CA MET A 252 10.28 0.39 -15.02
C MET A 252 9.52 0.13 -16.32
N LEU A 253 9.82 -0.99 -16.98
CA LEU A 253 9.17 -1.41 -18.22
C LEU A 253 7.70 -1.75 -17.99
N HIS A 254 7.38 -2.47 -16.90
CA HIS A 254 6.00 -2.77 -16.52
C HIS A 254 5.17 -1.50 -16.30
N LEU A 255 5.71 -0.54 -15.57
CA LEU A 255 5.03 0.73 -15.30
C LEU A 255 4.96 1.68 -16.49
N GLY A 256 5.80 1.48 -17.50
CA GLY A 256 5.93 2.38 -18.65
C GLY A 256 6.62 3.71 -18.32
N VAL A 257 7.52 3.69 -17.32
CA VAL A 257 8.30 4.87 -16.93
C VAL A 257 9.54 4.99 -17.81
N SER A 258 9.67 6.07 -18.55
CA SER A 258 10.82 6.33 -19.44
C SER A 258 12.02 6.95 -18.73
N ASN A 259 11.78 7.75 -17.70
CA ASN A 259 12.82 8.37 -16.88
C ASN A 259 13.34 7.40 -15.82
N LYS A 260 14.49 7.72 -15.19
CA LYS A 260 14.98 6.93 -14.08
C LYS A 260 13.94 6.84 -12.97
N LEU A 261 13.58 5.63 -12.59
CA LEU A 261 12.66 5.34 -11.49
C LEU A 261 13.45 5.19 -10.18
N GLY A 262 12.97 5.79 -9.12
CA GLY A 262 13.50 5.67 -7.77
C GLY A 262 12.48 5.13 -6.79
N LEU A 263 12.97 4.48 -5.74
CA LEU A 263 12.20 4.06 -4.57
C LEU A 263 12.73 4.83 -3.37
N PHE A 264 11.82 5.45 -2.64
CA PHE A 264 12.15 6.28 -1.49
C PHE A 264 11.47 5.78 -0.23
N ARG A 265 12.24 5.66 0.86
CA ARG A 265 11.77 5.33 2.20
C ARG A 265 11.72 6.59 3.03
N ILE A 266 10.58 6.88 3.66
CA ILE A 266 10.46 8.03 4.58
C ILE A 266 11.38 7.82 5.79
N ASP A 267 12.06 8.87 6.21
CA ASP A 267 12.82 8.89 7.45
C ASP A 267 11.84 9.15 8.61
N PRO A 268 11.68 8.21 9.56
CA PRO A 268 10.76 8.40 10.68
C PRO A 268 11.06 9.63 11.54
N SER A 269 12.31 10.10 11.53
CA SER A 269 12.73 11.29 12.27
C SER A 269 12.43 12.61 11.55
N LYS A 270 12.03 12.55 10.25
CA LYS A 270 11.81 13.72 9.39
C LYS A 270 10.47 13.67 8.70
N LEU A 271 9.41 13.49 9.48
CA LEU A 271 8.05 13.49 8.97
C LEU A 271 7.62 14.92 8.58
N ARG A 272 6.66 14.99 7.65
CA ARG A 272 6.07 16.26 7.20
C ARG A 272 5.06 16.75 8.22
N GLU A 273 5.15 18.00 8.62
CA GLU A 273 4.16 18.63 9.50
C GLU A 273 2.86 18.92 8.75
N VAL A 274 1.74 18.71 9.43
CA VAL A 274 0.39 18.93 8.90
C VAL A 274 -0.22 20.14 9.60
N TYR A 275 -0.67 21.09 8.81
CA TYR A 275 -1.29 22.34 9.26
C TYR A 275 -2.74 22.46 8.70
N ARG A 276 -3.22 23.66 8.55
CA ARG A 276 -4.48 24.03 7.93
C ARG A 276 -5.70 23.51 8.70
N CYS A 277 -6.37 22.48 8.20
CA CYS A 277 -7.54 21.91 8.84
C CYS A 277 -7.20 20.90 9.95
N ALA A 278 -5.90 20.58 10.18
CA ALA A 278 -5.50 19.74 11.30
C ALA A 278 -5.70 20.49 12.64
N PRO A 279 -5.85 19.76 13.76
CA PRO A 279 -5.90 20.38 15.08
C PRO A 279 -4.59 21.10 15.39
N LEU A 280 -4.63 22.15 16.18
CA LEU A 280 -3.44 22.83 16.67
C LEU A 280 -2.65 21.90 17.60
N LYS A 281 -1.36 22.20 17.75
CA LYS A 281 -0.47 21.41 18.62
C LYS A 281 -0.99 21.32 20.06
N ASP A 282 -1.56 22.40 20.57
CA ASP A 282 -2.08 22.47 21.94
C ASP A 282 -3.34 21.63 22.11
N ASP A 283 -4.18 21.52 21.05
CA ASP A 283 -5.40 20.71 21.05
C ASP A 283 -5.11 19.22 20.87
N ALA A 284 -4.08 18.88 20.08
CA ALA A 284 -3.71 17.50 19.79
C ALA A 284 -2.68 16.92 20.76
N GLY A 285 -2.02 17.77 21.57
CA GLY A 285 -0.90 17.39 22.44
C GLY A 285 0.43 17.13 21.67
N TYR A 286 0.43 17.28 20.35
CA TYR A 286 1.61 17.12 19.49
C TYR A 286 1.41 17.88 18.18
N GLN A 287 2.51 18.19 17.45
CA GLN A 287 2.40 18.69 16.09
C GLN A 287 1.94 17.56 15.17
N PRO A 288 0.76 17.63 14.52
CA PRO A 288 0.33 16.63 13.57
C PRO A 288 1.34 16.45 12.42
N VAL A 289 1.63 15.20 12.08
CA VAL A 289 2.62 14.82 11.09
C VAL A 289 2.09 13.79 10.12
N THR A 290 2.75 13.65 8.97
CA THR A 290 2.41 12.65 7.95
C THR A 290 3.67 12.17 7.23
N GLY A 291 3.64 11.00 6.66
CA GLY A 291 4.70 10.45 5.83
C GLY A 291 4.51 10.80 4.34
N PHE A 292 4.41 9.75 3.51
CA PHE A 292 4.14 9.91 2.07
C PHE A 292 2.65 9.99 1.72
N GLN A 293 1.75 10.15 2.68
CA GLN A 293 0.35 10.46 2.43
C GLN A 293 0.22 11.77 1.62
N ASP A 294 -0.96 12.07 1.07
CA ASP A 294 -1.11 13.28 0.25
C ASP A 294 -1.10 14.55 1.10
N ALA A 295 -1.87 14.59 2.19
CA ALA A 295 -2.01 15.79 3.01
C ALA A 295 -2.20 15.51 4.51
N TYR A 296 -2.96 14.47 4.87
CA TYR A 296 -3.30 14.13 6.25
C TYR A 296 -2.93 12.69 6.57
N PRO A 297 -2.76 12.35 7.85
CA PRO A 297 -2.35 11.00 8.29
C PRO A 297 -3.28 9.88 7.82
N LEU A 298 -4.60 10.12 7.85
CA LEU A 298 -5.61 9.11 7.60
C LEU A 298 -6.72 9.61 6.67
N HIS A 299 -7.32 8.68 5.94
CA HIS A 299 -8.51 8.90 5.14
C HIS A 299 -9.58 7.89 5.51
N MET A 300 -10.79 8.38 5.77
CA MET A 300 -11.98 7.59 6.08
C MET A 300 -13.04 7.75 4.99
N ILE A 301 -13.77 6.69 4.70
CA ILE A 301 -14.94 6.71 3.83
C ILE A 301 -16.05 5.85 4.43
N THR A 302 -17.30 6.20 4.19
CA THR A 302 -18.45 5.39 4.60
C THR A 302 -19.04 4.66 3.39
N LEU A 303 -19.45 3.42 3.57
CA LEU A 303 -20.03 2.62 2.50
C LEU A 303 -21.34 3.23 1.97
N ASN A 304 -22.16 3.81 2.85
CA ASN A 304 -23.42 4.38 2.44
C ASN A 304 -23.27 5.66 1.60
N SER A 305 -22.27 6.51 1.91
CA SER A 305 -21.92 7.67 1.05
C SER A 305 -21.38 7.22 -0.30
N LEU A 306 -20.58 6.15 -0.32
CA LEU A 306 -20.09 5.55 -1.56
C LEU A 306 -21.26 4.97 -2.39
N GLN A 307 -22.16 4.22 -1.77
CA GLN A 307 -23.33 3.63 -2.42
C GLN A 307 -24.21 4.71 -3.04
N GLN A 308 -24.59 5.73 -2.24
CA GLN A 308 -25.38 6.87 -2.72
C GLN A 308 -24.70 7.58 -3.89
N PHE A 309 -23.40 7.86 -3.79
CA PHE A 309 -22.63 8.45 -4.89
C PHE A 309 -22.58 7.51 -6.10
N SER A 310 -22.41 6.21 -5.90
CA SER A 310 -22.34 5.22 -6.98
C SER A 310 -23.64 5.13 -7.80
N GLU A 311 -24.79 5.36 -7.19
CA GLU A 311 -26.09 5.40 -7.90
C GLU A 311 -26.18 6.57 -8.88
N GLU A 312 -25.49 7.66 -8.60
CA GLU A 312 -25.48 8.86 -9.43
C GLU A 312 -24.44 8.82 -10.58
N VAL A 313 -23.52 7.83 -10.56
CA VAL A 313 -22.46 7.71 -11.56
C VAL A 313 -22.95 6.86 -12.73
N PRO A 314 -22.84 7.37 -13.99
CA PRO A 314 -23.10 6.55 -15.17
C PRO A 314 -22.26 5.29 -15.21
N LYS A 315 -22.90 4.16 -15.47
CA LYS A 315 -22.25 2.84 -15.59
C LYS A 315 -22.08 2.48 -17.04
N ASP A 316 -20.98 1.79 -17.34
CA ASP A 316 -20.67 1.22 -18.66
C ASP A 316 -19.92 -0.11 -18.52
N GLU A 317 -19.39 -0.63 -19.63
CA GLU A 317 -18.64 -1.89 -19.61
C GLU A 317 -17.35 -1.84 -18.81
N GLN A 318 -16.72 -0.66 -18.70
CA GLN A 318 -15.47 -0.44 -17.96
C GLN A 318 -15.69 -0.10 -16.48
N LEU A 319 -16.89 0.39 -16.14
CA LEU A 319 -17.24 0.79 -14.78
C LEU A 319 -18.63 0.28 -14.38
N LYS A 320 -18.72 -0.98 -14.05
CA LYS A 320 -19.99 -1.61 -13.59
C LYS A 320 -20.36 -1.20 -12.17
N GLU A 321 -19.37 -1.16 -11.29
CA GLU A 321 -19.49 -0.77 -9.90
C GLU A 321 -18.30 0.08 -9.47
N ILE A 322 -18.48 0.92 -8.46
CA ILE A 322 -17.41 1.73 -7.88
C ILE A 322 -16.83 0.99 -6.68
N ASP A 323 -15.66 0.41 -6.84
CA ASP A 323 -14.93 -0.21 -5.74
C ASP A 323 -14.40 0.86 -4.78
N VAL A 324 -14.61 0.67 -3.48
CA VAL A 324 -14.16 1.58 -2.42
C VAL A 324 -12.63 1.77 -2.43
N ARG A 325 -11.88 0.76 -2.86
CA ARG A 325 -10.41 0.80 -2.99
C ARG A 325 -9.91 1.88 -3.95
N ARG A 326 -10.74 2.34 -4.91
CA ARG A 326 -10.41 3.46 -5.81
C ARG A 326 -10.13 4.76 -5.06
N PHE A 327 -10.75 4.93 -3.89
CA PHE A 327 -10.59 6.11 -3.03
C PHE A 327 -9.43 6.00 -2.05
N ARG A 328 -8.83 4.82 -1.89
CA ARG A 328 -7.63 4.56 -1.08
C ARG A 328 -7.79 5.01 0.38
N ALA A 329 -8.97 4.80 0.94
CA ALA A 329 -9.24 5.06 2.34
C ALA A 329 -8.51 4.04 3.25
N ASN A 330 -8.13 4.48 4.44
CA ASN A 330 -7.57 3.64 5.48
C ASN A 330 -8.67 2.99 6.32
N ILE A 331 -9.72 3.75 6.63
CA ILE A 331 -10.83 3.33 7.48
C ILE A 331 -12.12 3.35 6.65
N ILE A 332 -12.80 2.24 6.61
CA ILE A 332 -14.08 2.10 5.91
C ILE A 332 -15.13 1.80 6.96
N LEU A 333 -16.16 2.66 7.03
CA LEU A 333 -17.26 2.54 7.98
C LEU A 333 -18.54 2.03 7.32
N SER A 334 -19.37 1.35 8.10
CA SER A 334 -20.74 0.99 7.75
C SER A 334 -21.74 1.50 8.80
N GLY A 335 -23.02 1.59 8.44
CA GLY A 335 -24.07 2.03 9.35
C GLY A 335 -24.14 3.55 9.55
N VAL A 336 -23.50 4.34 8.68
CA VAL A 336 -23.55 5.80 8.69
C VAL A 336 -24.56 6.26 7.64
N PRO A 337 -25.51 7.17 7.93
CA PRO A 337 -26.33 7.79 6.89
C PRO A 337 -25.45 8.45 5.81
N PRO A 338 -25.87 8.43 4.53
CA PRO A 338 -25.06 9.03 3.47
C PRO A 338 -24.67 10.47 3.77
N TYR A 339 -23.37 10.74 3.71
CA TYR A 339 -22.73 12.05 3.93
C TYR A 339 -22.86 12.62 5.36
N ASP A 340 -23.38 11.87 6.34
CA ASP A 340 -23.47 12.33 7.74
C ASP A 340 -22.08 12.57 8.34
N GLU A 341 -21.08 11.77 7.91
CA GLU A 341 -19.69 11.93 8.31
C GLU A 341 -19.10 13.30 7.97
N GLU A 342 -19.69 14.03 7.04
CA GLU A 342 -19.26 15.37 6.66
C GLU A 342 -19.60 16.45 7.69
N THR A 343 -20.37 16.10 8.72
CA THR A 343 -20.69 16.97 9.86
C THR A 343 -19.84 16.66 11.10
N TRP A 344 -19.05 15.59 11.09
CA TRP A 344 -18.29 15.17 12.27
C TRP A 344 -17.03 16.01 12.44
N LYS A 345 -16.75 16.45 13.66
CA LYS A 345 -15.52 17.16 14.04
C LYS A 345 -14.61 16.31 14.89
N LYS A 346 -15.17 15.49 15.76
CA LYS A 346 -14.44 14.57 16.63
C LYS A 346 -15.21 13.27 16.76
N ALA A 347 -14.51 12.16 16.63
CA ALA A 347 -15.10 10.83 16.72
C ALA A 347 -14.22 9.91 17.57
N ARG A 348 -14.87 9.15 18.45
CA ARG A 348 -14.26 8.13 19.31
C ARG A 348 -14.64 6.75 18.79
N PHE A 349 -13.63 5.95 18.56
CA PHE A 349 -13.76 4.56 18.13
C PHE A 349 -13.61 3.69 19.36
N LYS A 350 -14.71 3.06 19.78
CA LYS A 350 -14.79 2.23 20.98
C LYS A 350 -14.57 0.76 20.64
N PRO A 351 -14.01 -0.04 21.54
CA PRO A 351 -13.68 -1.44 21.30
C PRO A 351 -14.81 -2.27 20.67
N GLY A 352 -16.04 -2.12 21.14
CA GLY A 352 -17.17 -2.88 20.60
C GLY A 352 -16.91 -4.40 20.60
N LYS A 353 -17.02 -5.03 19.41
CA LYS A 353 -16.75 -6.47 19.21
C LYS A 353 -15.32 -6.74 18.69
N SER A 354 -14.45 -5.75 18.70
CA SER A 354 -13.10 -5.85 18.11
C SER A 354 -12.12 -6.71 18.91
N GLY A 355 -12.41 -6.95 20.19
CA GLY A 355 -11.48 -7.60 21.12
C GLY A 355 -10.35 -6.71 21.62
N LEU A 356 -10.40 -5.39 21.36
CA LEU A 356 -9.51 -4.38 21.94
C LEU A 356 -10.09 -3.87 23.26
N ASN A 357 -9.25 -3.24 24.08
CA ASN A 357 -9.66 -2.69 25.38
C ASN A 357 -9.62 -1.16 25.40
N ASN A 358 -8.95 -0.51 24.45
CA ASN A 358 -8.72 0.93 24.42
C ASN A 358 -9.44 1.59 23.25
N ASP A 359 -9.87 2.82 23.47
CA ASP A 359 -10.47 3.68 22.45
C ASP A 359 -9.39 4.26 21.51
N ALA A 360 -9.81 4.67 20.33
CA ALA A 360 -9.01 5.53 19.45
C ALA A 360 -9.81 6.78 19.12
N VAL A 361 -9.22 7.94 19.28
CA VAL A 361 -9.90 9.23 19.08
C VAL A 361 -9.30 9.94 17.88
N PHE A 362 -10.17 10.51 17.04
CA PHE A 362 -9.76 11.20 15.82
C PHE A 362 -10.42 12.58 15.72
N HIS A 363 -9.62 13.56 15.36
CA HIS A 363 -10.11 14.81 14.81
C HIS A 363 -10.45 14.62 13.33
N ILE A 364 -11.67 14.96 12.95
CA ILE A 364 -12.12 14.93 11.55
C ILE A 364 -11.75 16.29 10.93
N SER A 365 -10.67 16.31 10.15
CA SER A 365 -9.98 17.54 9.77
C SER A 365 -10.71 18.27 8.63
N CYS A 366 -11.01 17.58 7.55
CA CYS A 366 -11.71 18.16 6.40
C CYS A 366 -12.29 17.11 5.47
N ARG A 367 -13.13 17.52 4.53
CA ARG A 367 -13.56 16.67 3.41
C ARG A 367 -12.38 16.31 2.53
N THR A 368 -12.39 15.11 1.99
CA THR A 368 -11.35 14.67 1.05
C THR A 368 -11.66 15.16 -0.35
N VAL A 369 -10.93 16.19 -0.79
CA VAL A 369 -10.98 16.69 -2.16
C VAL A 369 -10.37 15.66 -3.11
N ARG A 370 -11.11 15.28 -4.14
CA ARG A 370 -10.76 14.19 -5.03
C ARG A 370 -10.11 14.67 -6.33
N CYS A 371 -9.20 13.86 -6.83
CA CYS A 371 -8.57 14.02 -8.14
C CYS A 371 -8.97 12.84 -9.05
N LYS A 372 -8.40 12.79 -10.27
CA LYS A 372 -8.66 11.70 -11.25
C LYS A 372 -8.13 10.31 -10.85
N MET A 373 -7.58 10.14 -9.66
CA MET A 373 -7.05 8.84 -9.23
C MET A 373 -8.13 7.76 -9.11
N PRO A 374 -9.37 8.04 -8.62
CA PRO A 374 -10.44 7.05 -8.58
C PRO A 374 -10.88 6.49 -9.94
N ASN A 375 -10.51 7.14 -11.05
CA ASN A 375 -10.78 6.61 -12.39
C ASN A 375 -9.97 5.34 -12.69
N VAL A 376 -8.89 5.08 -11.94
CA VAL A 376 -8.06 3.88 -12.13
C VAL A 376 -8.68 2.71 -11.42
N ASP A 377 -8.80 1.59 -12.13
CA ASP A 377 -9.24 0.33 -11.56
C ASP A 377 -8.13 -0.25 -10.66
N PRO A 378 -8.45 -0.62 -9.41
CA PRO A 378 -7.45 -1.09 -8.46
C PRO A 378 -6.87 -2.48 -8.78
N ASP A 379 -7.54 -3.29 -9.58
CA ASP A 379 -7.11 -4.64 -9.93
C ASP A 379 -6.41 -4.72 -11.28
N THR A 380 -6.92 -4.00 -12.30
CA THR A 380 -6.39 -4.06 -13.67
C THR A 380 -5.43 -2.90 -14.00
N GLY A 381 -5.52 -1.80 -13.26
CA GLY A 381 -4.80 -0.58 -13.58
C GLY A 381 -5.37 0.18 -14.78
N ASP A 382 -6.51 -0.24 -15.33
CA ASP A 382 -7.16 0.47 -16.43
C ASP A 382 -7.77 1.78 -15.92
N ARG A 383 -7.67 2.81 -16.75
CA ARG A 383 -8.21 4.12 -16.40
C ARG A 383 -9.46 4.41 -17.20
N HIS A 384 -10.59 4.54 -16.51
CA HIS A 384 -11.78 5.07 -17.13
C HIS A 384 -11.56 6.54 -17.56
N PRO A 385 -11.91 6.92 -18.82
CA PRO A 385 -11.54 8.25 -19.35
C PRO A 385 -12.23 9.39 -18.62
N ARG A 386 -13.43 9.18 -18.09
CA ARG A 386 -14.27 10.23 -17.50
C ARG A 386 -14.64 9.97 -16.05
N GLU A 387 -15.12 8.78 -15.69
CA GLU A 387 -15.73 8.47 -14.41
C GLU A 387 -14.75 7.79 -13.44
N PRO A 388 -14.94 7.93 -12.12
CA PRO A 388 -15.95 8.73 -11.41
C PRO A 388 -15.57 10.23 -11.22
N ASP A 389 -14.43 10.73 -11.72
CA ASP A 389 -13.96 12.11 -11.51
C ASP A 389 -14.99 13.15 -12.00
N HIS A 390 -15.62 12.90 -13.14
CA HIS A 390 -16.62 13.85 -13.67
C HIS A 390 -17.87 13.93 -12.77
N SER A 391 -18.39 12.79 -12.36
CA SER A 391 -19.55 12.75 -11.45
C SER A 391 -19.21 13.35 -10.07
N LEU A 392 -17.99 13.13 -9.56
CA LEU A 392 -17.53 13.79 -8.33
C LEU A 392 -17.58 15.32 -8.46
N ARG A 393 -17.05 15.87 -9.55
CA ARG A 393 -17.02 17.33 -9.77
C ARG A 393 -18.40 17.94 -9.99
N THR A 394 -19.32 17.21 -10.58
CA THR A 394 -20.67 17.71 -10.89
C THR A 394 -21.69 17.47 -9.79
N ARG A 395 -21.51 16.45 -8.96
CA ARG A 395 -22.48 16.03 -7.93
C ARG A 395 -22.00 16.30 -6.50
N ARG A 396 -20.66 16.32 -6.33
CA ARG A 396 -20.03 16.43 -5.00
C ARG A 396 -19.14 17.65 -4.86
N ASP A 397 -19.41 18.72 -5.58
CA ASP A 397 -18.82 20.06 -5.37
C ASP A 397 -19.51 20.74 -4.19
N VAL A 398 -19.22 20.25 -2.98
CA VAL A 398 -19.93 20.61 -1.73
C VAL A 398 -19.07 21.42 -0.75
N ASP A 399 -17.77 21.59 -1.03
CA ASP A 399 -16.87 22.31 -0.13
C ASP A 399 -16.50 23.69 -0.70
N LYS A 400 -16.94 24.76 -0.04
CA LYS A 400 -16.70 26.15 -0.43
C LYS A 400 -15.21 26.49 -0.52
N GLY A 401 -14.34 25.79 0.20
CA GLY A 401 -12.88 25.98 0.18
C GLY A 401 -12.19 25.30 -1.01
N ALA A 402 -12.91 24.46 -1.75
CA ALA A 402 -12.39 23.75 -2.91
C ALA A 402 -13.37 23.75 -4.09
N PRO A 403 -13.83 24.91 -4.56
CA PRO A 403 -14.84 24.99 -5.62
C PRO A 403 -14.36 24.27 -6.90
N LEU A 404 -15.30 23.71 -7.66
CA LEU A 404 -15.09 22.93 -8.87
C LEU A 404 -14.33 21.60 -8.65
N ASN A 405 -14.22 21.16 -7.40
CA ASN A 405 -13.64 19.87 -7.05
C ASN A 405 -14.65 19.03 -6.29
N GLY A 406 -14.73 17.75 -6.63
CA GLY A 406 -15.59 16.82 -5.94
C GLY A 406 -14.98 16.36 -4.61
N CYS A 407 -15.83 16.13 -3.61
CA CYS A 407 -15.45 15.62 -2.29
C CYS A 407 -16.12 14.29 -2.01
N LEU A 408 -15.38 13.32 -1.47
CA LEU A 408 -15.91 12.06 -0.94
C LEU A 408 -14.96 11.48 0.09
N GLY A 409 -15.51 11.21 1.30
CA GLY A 409 -14.75 10.78 2.47
C GLY A 409 -14.12 11.94 3.24
N MET A 410 -13.54 11.62 4.40
CA MET A 410 -12.98 12.60 5.34
C MET A 410 -11.51 12.33 5.63
N GLN A 411 -10.73 13.40 5.82
CA GLN A 411 -9.36 13.33 6.31
C GLN A 411 -9.37 13.39 7.84
N LEU A 412 -8.53 12.58 8.47
CA LEU A 412 -8.46 12.45 9.91
C LEU A 412 -7.05 12.68 10.43
N THR A 413 -6.99 13.22 11.65
CA THR A 413 -5.76 13.34 12.45
C THR A 413 -5.99 12.60 13.76
N PRO A 414 -5.11 11.66 14.15
CA PRO A 414 -5.21 11.00 15.45
C PRO A 414 -5.12 11.99 16.60
N LEU A 415 -5.85 11.73 17.68
CA LEU A 415 -5.73 12.44 18.96
C LEU A 415 -5.31 11.42 20.01
N PHE A 416 -4.30 11.77 20.79
CA PHE A 416 -3.84 10.94 21.90
C PHE A 416 -4.11 11.67 23.19
N GLU A 417 -4.74 11.00 24.15
CA GLU A 417 -4.91 11.54 25.50
C GLU A 417 -3.51 11.64 26.13
N VAL A 418 -3.13 12.84 26.51
CA VAL A 418 -1.88 13.06 27.24
C VAL A 418 -2.21 12.73 28.69
N ASP A 419 -2.12 11.47 29.08
CA ASP A 419 -2.08 11.12 30.49
C ASP A 419 -0.82 11.74 31.08
N GLU A 420 -1.00 12.49 32.17
CA GLU A 420 0.11 12.91 33.02
C GLU A 420 0.90 11.64 33.40
N ALA A 421 2.15 11.60 32.97
CA ALA A 421 3.10 10.51 32.96
C ALA A 421 2.70 9.29 33.82
N PRO A 422 2.41 8.13 33.23
CA PRO A 422 2.17 6.93 33.98
C PRO A 422 3.46 6.48 34.64
N ALA A 423 3.39 6.33 35.96
CA ALA A 423 4.39 5.58 36.72
C ALA A 423 4.58 4.21 36.07
N SER A 424 5.79 3.91 35.65
CA SER A 424 6.33 2.66 35.18
C SER A 424 5.59 1.40 35.63
N ASN A 425 4.83 0.76 34.75
CA ASN A 425 4.62 -0.68 34.77
C ASN A 425 4.54 -1.19 33.32
N PRO A 426 5.49 -1.97 32.86
CA PRO A 426 5.42 -2.60 31.54
C PRO A 426 4.48 -3.81 31.63
N SER A 427 3.19 -3.60 31.37
CA SER A 427 2.27 -4.72 31.15
C SER A 427 2.23 -5.05 29.65
N SER A 428 2.82 -6.18 29.36
CA SER A 428 2.75 -7.00 28.16
C SER A 428 1.54 -6.76 27.23
N GLY A 429 1.74 -5.92 26.23
CA GLY A 429 0.89 -5.85 25.05
C GLY A 429 1.74 -6.17 23.82
N SER A 430 1.57 -7.38 23.26
CA SER A 430 2.27 -7.78 22.04
C SER A 430 1.81 -6.92 20.87
N GLY A 431 2.54 -5.85 20.57
CA GLY A 431 2.53 -5.21 19.27
C GLY A 431 2.94 -6.23 18.20
N LEU A 432 2.53 -6.05 16.95
CA LEU A 432 2.94 -6.90 15.82
C LEU A 432 4.47 -6.91 15.62
N LEU A 433 5.14 -5.86 16.07
CA LEU A 433 6.59 -5.76 16.24
C LEU A 433 6.81 -5.22 17.66
N GLY A 434 7.57 -5.91 18.49
CA GLY A 434 7.77 -5.55 19.90
C GLY A 434 8.34 -4.14 20.11
N ASP A 435 8.06 -3.61 21.29
CA ASP A 435 8.21 -2.25 21.85
C ASP A 435 9.62 -1.65 21.94
N ASP A 436 10.43 -1.62 20.90
CA ASP A 436 11.74 -0.93 20.95
C ASP A 436 11.87 0.32 20.07
N ASN A 437 10.78 0.81 19.51
CA ASN A 437 10.76 2.19 19.03
C ASN A 437 10.54 3.08 20.25
N PRO A 438 11.28 4.19 20.44
CA PRO A 438 10.96 5.16 21.48
C PRO A 438 9.62 5.82 21.13
N ASP A 439 8.56 5.09 21.37
CA ASP A 439 7.21 5.56 21.30
C ASP A 439 7.08 6.52 22.48
N ASP A 440 6.89 7.78 22.22
CA ASP A 440 6.64 8.79 23.23
C ASP A 440 5.28 8.59 23.93
N GLY A 441 4.76 7.36 23.94
CA GLY A 441 3.47 6.96 24.49
C GLY A 441 2.27 7.28 23.61
N ARG A 442 2.48 7.84 22.41
CA ARG A 442 1.40 8.28 21.52
C ARG A 442 1.04 7.19 20.52
N SER A 443 0.30 6.21 20.96
CA SER A 443 -0.27 5.19 20.08
C SER A 443 -1.64 4.72 20.57
N ALA A 444 -2.47 4.33 19.64
CA ALA A 444 -3.78 3.70 19.87
C ALA A 444 -3.95 2.51 18.93
N TRP A 445 -5.04 1.79 19.06
CA TRP A 445 -5.38 0.70 18.16
C TRP A 445 -6.73 0.95 17.52
N VAL A 446 -6.84 0.61 16.23
CA VAL A 446 -8.11 0.53 15.53
C VAL A 446 -8.28 -0.88 14.96
N ALA A 447 -9.51 -1.41 15.04
CA ALA A 447 -9.83 -2.75 14.55
C ALA A 447 -11.21 -2.82 13.91
N VAL A 448 -11.38 -3.77 13.03
CA VAL A 448 -12.68 -4.13 12.45
C VAL A 448 -13.65 -4.50 13.57
N GLY A 449 -14.89 -3.99 13.49
CA GLY A 449 -15.92 -4.21 14.51
C GLY A 449 -15.92 -3.20 15.67
N MET A 450 -14.99 -2.24 15.72
CA MET A 450 -15.10 -1.10 16.64
C MET A 450 -16.31 -0.26 16.28
N THR A 451 -17.00 0.25 17.31
CA THR A 451 -18.14 1.15 17.14
C THR A 451 -17.69 2.60 17.17
N VAL A 452 -18.35 3.45 16.39
CA VAL A 452 -18.00 4.87 16.28
C VAL A 452 -19.03 5.72 17.01
N GLU A 453 -18.55 6.57 17.91
CA GLU A 453 -19.32 7.60 18.60
C GLU A 453 -18.87 8.97 18.13
N VAL A 454 -19.81 9.80 17.70
CA VAL A 454 -19.54 11.17 17.27
C VAL A 454 -19.59 12.07 18.48
N GLU A 455 -18.44 12.60 18.91
CA GLU A 455 -18.35 13.48 20.08
C GLU A 455 -18.68 14.94 19.73
N GLU A 456 -18.29 15.39 18.54
CA GLU A 456 -18.49 16.77 18.11
C GLU A 456 -18.95 16.82 16.66
N ARG A 457 -19.84 17.76 16.34
CA ARG A 457 -20.34 18.04 14.99
C ARG A 457 -20.14 19.50 14.63
N GLY A 458 -19.99 19.80 13.33
CA GLY A 458 -19.82 21.16 12.83
C GLY A 458 -19.61 21.20 11.32
N GLU A 459 -19.41 22.38 10.79
CA GLU A 459 -19.14 22.59 9.37
C GLU A 459 -17.66 22.44 9.04
N HIS A 460 -17.37 21.99 7.81
CA HIS A 460 -16.04 21.91 7.26
C HIS A 460 -15.83 22.93 6.16
N LEU A 461 -14.64 23.52 6.15
CA LEU A 461 -14.14 24.33 5.08
C LEU A 461 -12.73 23.83 4.73
N TYR A 462 -12.54 23.33 3.53
CA TYR A 462 -11.23 22.89 3.06
C TYR A 462 -10.31 24.11 2.88
N ILE A 463 -9.10 24.02 3.44
CA ILE A 463 -8.05 24.99 3.23
C ILE A 463 -6.94 24.30 2.45
N LYS A 464 -6.69 24.77 1.24
CA LYS A 464 -5.68 24.18 0.35
C LYS A 464 -4.28 24.30 0.96
N GLN A 465 -3.56 23.18 1.03
CA GLN A 465 -2.17 23.10 1.45
C GLN A 465 -1.22 23.61 0.40
#